data_2b541b13092a8dbdb4cd565c2c66c840
#
_entry.id   2b541b13092a8dbdb4cd565c2c66c840
#
_cell.length_a   1.000
_cell.length_b   1.000
_cell.length_c   1.000
_cell.angle_alpha   90.00
_cell.angle_beta   90.00
_cell.angle_gamma   90.00
#
_symmetry.space_group_name_H-M   'P 1'
#
loop_
_entity.id
_entity.type
_entity.pdbx_description
1 polymer ?
#
loop_
_entity_poly.entity_id
_entity_poly.type
_entity_poly.pdbx_seq_one_letter_code
_entity_poly.pdbx_strand_id
1 'polypeptide(L)'
;MKLHHIGIVVENIQKSLGELTKYLDFESTTMPSLVGSQKVNICFLKTNNVFLELIEPAEENSPISNFIKKGGGFHHLCFEVDDIHLELEKMKKNGAHIVVDVVKGFEERLTAFVMLDMKNTNCDLIELAEKK
;
A
#
# COMPACT_ATOMS: atom_id res chain seq x y z
N MET A 1 -12.35 -9.99 6.08
CA MET A 1 -11.08 -9.39 5.61
C MET A 1 -10.41 -8.64 6.76
N LYS A 2 -9.11 -8.51 6.71
CA LYS A 2 -8.31 -7.97 7.82
C LYS A 2 -7.47 -6.80 7.32
N LEU A 3 -7.49 -5.66 8.03
CA LEU A 3 -6.60 -4.56 7.71
C LEU A 3 -5.15 -5.00 7.93
N HIS A 4 -4.35 -4.97 6.87
CA HIS A 4 -2.94 -5.35 6.92
C HIS A 4 -2.05 -4.13 7.12
N HIS A 5 -2.20 -3.12 6.28
CA HIS A 5 -1.37 -1.92 6.41
C HIS A 5 -2.06 -0.67 5.87
N ILE A 6 -1.46 0.45 6.25
CA ILE A 6 -1.80 1.79 5.76
C ILE A 6 -0.59 2.27 4.95
N GLY A 7 -0.78 2.52 3.66
CA GLY A 7 0.28 2.97 2.76
C GLY A 7 0.46 4.48 2.82
N ILE A 8 1.70 4.90 3.01
CA ILE A 8 2.10 6.31 3.08
C ILE A 8 3.24 6.53 2.11
N VAL A 9 3.01 7.42 1.13
CA VAL A 9 4.03 7.78 0.14
C VAL A 9 4.91 8.88 0.71
N VAL A 10 6.22 8.63 0.66
CA VAL A 10 7.25 9.55 1.18
C VAL A 10 8.30 9.77 0.09
N GLU A 11 9.03 10.89 0.17
CA GLU A 11 10.14 11.15 -0.76
C GLU A 11 11.32 10.20 -0.53
N ASN A 12 11.60 9.92 0.75
CA ASN A 12 12.78 9.14 1.14
C ASN A 12 12.47 8.35 2.40
N ILE A 13 12.50 7.02 2.29
CA ILE A 13 12.17 6.11 3.39
C ILE A 13 13.11 6.33 4.58
N GLN A 14 14.41 6.45 4.35
CA GLN A 14 15.38 6.58 5.44
C GLN A 14 15.14 7.85 6.26
N LYS A 15 14.86 8.97 5.60
CA LYS A 15 14.57 10.23 6.28
C LYS A 15 13.25 10.15 7.06
N SER A 16 12.22 9.60 6.44
CA SER A 16 10.90 9.46 7.10
C SER A 16 10.96 8.52 8.28
N LEU A 17 11.66 7.40 8.15
CA LEU A 17 11.86 6.44 9.22
C LEU A 17 12.60 7.09 10.41
N GLY A 18 13.66 7.84 10.11
CA GLY A 18 14.42 8.56 11.14
C GLY A 18 13.58 9.58 11.90
N GLU A 19 12.71 10.31 11.21
CA GLU A 19 11.81 11.26 11.85
C GLU A 19 10.71 10.58 12.66
N LEU A 20 10.04 9.59 12.07
CA LEU A 20 8.93 8.89 12.74
C LEU A 20 9.39 8.20 14.02
N THR A 21 10.56 7.58 14.02
CA THR A 21 11.07 6.85 15.18
C THR A 21 11.52 7.76 16.34
N LYS A 22 11.67 9.06 16.10
CA LYS A 22 11.89 10.03 17.19
C LYS A 22 10.66 10.17 18.08
N TYR A 23 9.48 10.00 17.51
CA TYR A 23 8.21 10.33 18.20
C TYR A 23 7.37 9.10 18.49
N LEU A 24 7.53 8.03 17.73
CA LEU A 24 6.68 6.85 17.79
C LEU A 24 7.51 5.59 17.99
N ASP A 25 7.00 4.70 18.83
CA ASP A 25 7.60 3.39 19.09
C ASP A 25 6.97 2.33 18.18
N PHE A 26 7.79 1.64 17.41
CA PHE A 26 7.35 0.53 16.58
C PHE A 26 7.94 -0.76 17.13
N GLU A 27 7.16 -1.86 17.07
CA GLU A 27 7.64 -3.19 17.51
C GLU A 27 8.81 -3.67 16.66
N SER A 28 8.76 -3.39 15.37
CA SER A 28 9.83 -3.74 14.43
C SER A 28 9.72 -2.90 13.17
N THR A 29 10.82 -2.83 12.43
CA THR A 29 10.86 -2.21 11.10
C THR A 29 11.56 -3.18 10.16
N THR A 30 11.14 -3.21 8.89
CA THR A 30 11.83 -4.01 7.87
C THR A 30 12.86 -3.16 7.14
N MET A 31 13.84 -3.80 6.53
CA MET A 31 14.74 -3.12 5.59
C MET A 31 13.95 -2.74 4.34
N PRO A 32 14.26 -1.59 3.71
CA PRO A 32 13.63 -1.25 2.44
C PRO A 32 13.85 -2.34 1.39
N SER A 33 12.80 -2.66 0.64
CA SER A 33 12.86 -3.66 -0.41
C SER A 33 12.09 -3.18 -1.65
N LEU A 34 12.55 -3.66 -2.82
CA LEU A 34 11.93 -3.30 -4.10
C LEU A 34 10.69 -4.15 -4.37
N VAL A 35 9.60 -3.50 -4.75
CA VAL A 35 8.44 -4.15 -5.37
C VAL A 35 8.48 -3.78 -6.86
N GLY A 36 9.10 -4.65 -7.66
CA GLY A 36 9.41 -4.38 -9.06
C GLY A 36 8.18 -4.11 -9.92
N SER A 37 7.09 -4.84 -9.69
CA SER A 37 5.83 -4.66 -10.42
C SER A 37 5.22 -3.26 -10.24
N GLN A 38 5.54 -2.59 -9.15
CA GLN A 38 5.03 -1.26 -8.81
C GLN A 38 6.09 -0.15 -8.91
N LYS A 39 7.34 -0.51 -9.17
CA LYS A 39 8.48 0.41 -9.29
C LYS A 39 8.66 1.28 -8.05
N VAL A 40 8.52 0.67 -6.88
CA VAL A 40 8.63 1.34 -5.58
C VAL A 40 9.54 0.56 -4.66
N ASN A 41 10.17 1.26 -3.72
CA ASN A 41 10.77 0.65 -2.53
C ASN A 41 9.79 0.81 -1.39
N ILE A 42 9.70 -0.19 -0.54
CA ILE A 42 8.80 -0.19 0.61
C ILE A 42 9.53 -0.61 1.88
N CYS A 43 8.98 -0.19 3.01
CA CYS A 43 9.43 -0.58 4.33
C CYS A 43 8.21 -0.65 5.24
N PHE A 44 8.11 -1.70 6.05
CA PHE A 44 7.01 -1.87 6.98
C PHE A 44 7.46 -1.51 8.40
N LEU A 45 6.63 -0.73 9.08
CA LEU A 45 6.77 -0.39 10.49
C LEU A 45 5.63 -1.07 11.24
N LYS A 46 5.97 -2.04 12.10
CA LYS A 46 4.96 -2.81 12.80
C LYS A 46 4.47 -2.07 14.04
N THR A 47 3.18 -1.84 14.10
CA THR A 47 2.48 -1.52 15.34
C THR A 47 1.82 -2.80 15.86
N ASN A 48 0.94 -2.75 16.82
CA ASN A 48 0.34 -3.93 17.43
C ASN A 48 -0.16 -4.95 16.38
N ASN A 49 -1.23 -4.64 15.65
CA ASN A 49 -1.84 -5.57 14.69
C ASN A 49 -1.83 -5.07 13.24
N VAL A 50 -1.28 -3.89 13.00
CA VAL A 50 -1.32 -3.22 11.71
C VAL A 50 0.07 -2.68 11.39
N PHE A 51 0.43 -2.67 10.11
CA PHE A 51 1.67 -2.06 9.65
C PHE A 51 1.41 -0.67 9.08
N LEU A 52 2.36 0.23 9.26
CA LEU A 52 2.51 1.36 8.36
C LEU A 52 3.47 0.93 7.25
N GLU A 53 3.12 1.20 6.01
CA GLU A 53 4.00 0.95 4.87
C GLU A 53 4.49 2.29 4.35
N LEU A 54 5.80 2.53 4.43
CA LEU A 54 6.42 3.67 3.79
C LEU A 54 6.78 3.28 2.36
N ILE A 55 6.43 4.13 1.40
CA ILE A 55 6.58 3.86 -0.02
C ILE A 55 7.33 5.02 -0.66
N GLU A 56 8.43 4.72 -1.34
CA GLU A 56 9.15 5.73 -2.13
C GLU A 56 9.28 5.29 -3.58
N PRO A 57 9.34 6.24 -4.54
CA PRO A 57 9.59 5.86 -5.94
C PRO A 57 10.95 5.19 -6.06
N ALA A 58 11.01 4.04 -6.75
CA ALA A 58 12.28 3.38 -7.05
C ALA A 58 12.97 4.00 -8.27
N GLU A 59 12.21 4.71 -9.11
CA GLU A 59 12.69 5.38 -10.31
C GLU A 59 11.75 6.52 -10.69
N GLU A 60 12.20 7.43 -11.59
CA GLU A 60 11.43 8.62 -11.95
C GLU A 60 10.06 8.31 -12.58
N ASN A 61 9.95 7.21 -13.32
CA ASN A 61 8.69 6.83 -13.95
C ASN A 61 7.84 5.89 -13.09
N SER A 62 8.05 5.89 -11.78
CA SER A 62 7.19 5.15 -10.85
C SER A 62 5.75 5.68 -10.92
N PRO A 63 4.74 4.79 -10.78
CA PRO A 63 3.33 5.21 -10.74
C PRO A 63 3.00 6.23 -9.66
N ILE A 64 3.79 6.28 -8.58
CA ILE A 64 3.57 7.23 -7.47
C ILE A 64 4.33 8.56 -7.63
N SER A 65 5.07 8.75 -8.72
CA SER A 65 5.88 9.97 -8.89
C SER A 65 5.05 11.24 -8.90
N ASN A 66 3.87 11.21 -9.53
CA ASN A 66 2.97 12.36 -9.51
C ASN A 66 2.34 12.58 -8.12
N PHE A 67 2.10 11.51 -7.39
CA PHE A 67 1.56 11.60 -6.02
C PHE A 67 2.56 12.30 -5.10
N ILE A 68 3.84 11.96 -5.19
CA ILE A 68 4.88 12.60 -4.38
C ILE A 68 5.04 14.08 -4.75
N LYS A 69 4.92 14.44 -6.02
CA LYS A 69 4.97 15.83 -6.48
C LYS A 69 3.85 16.68 -5.88
N LYS A 70 2.72 16.06 -5.56
CA LYS A 70 1.57 16.72 -4.93
C LYS A 70 1.65 16.73 -3.40
N GLY A 71 2.76 16.27 -2.82
CA GLY A 71 3.01 16.32 -1.39
C GLY A 71 3.10 14.97 -0.69
N GLY A 72 2.76 13.88 -1.35
CA GLY A 72 2.79 12.55 -0.74
C GLY A 72 1.75 12.36 0.36
N GLY A 73 2.05 11.50 1.34
CA GLY A 73 1.17 11.22 2.47
C GLY A 73 0.33 9.97 2.28
N PHE A 74 -0.84 9.93 2.90
CA PHE A 74 -1.73 8.76 2.83
C PHE A 74 -2.05 8.40 1.39
N HIS A 75 -1.88 7.12 1.06
CA HIS A 75 -2.03 6.63 -0.30
C HIS A 75 -3.13 5.58 -0.41
N HIS A 76 -3.11 4.56 0.44
CA HIS A 76 -4.09 3.47 0.37
C HIS A 76 -4.21 2.71 1.69
N LEU A 77 -5.30 1.95 1.80
CA LEU A 77 -5.47 0.91 2.80
C LEU A 77 -5.28 -0.44 2.12
N CYS A 78 -4.60 -1.37 2.77
CA CYS A 78 -4.48 -2.74 2.29
C CYS A 78 -5.22 -3.71 3.21
N PHE A 79 -6.06 -4.53 2.62
CA PHE A 79 -6.78 -5.59 3.33
C PHE A 79 -6.31 -6.96 2.89
N GLU A 80 -6.04 -7.80 3.87
CA GLU A 80 -5.71 -9.20 3.63
C GLU A 80 -7.00 -10.00 3.43
N VAL A 81 -7.03 -10.83 2.41
CA VAL A 81 -8.19 -11.63 2.01
C VAL A 81 -7.78 -13.09 1.82
N ASP A 82 -8.74 -14.00 1.89
CA ASP A 82 -8.49 -15.42 1.70
C ASP A 82 -8.35 -15.79 0.22
N ASP A 83 -9.19 -15.22 -0.64
CA ASP A 83 -9.23 -15.47 -2.08
C ASP A 83 -9.39 -14.14 -2.80
N ILE A 84 -8.31 -13.66 -3.40
CA ILE A 84 -8.29 -12.34 -4.03
C ILE A 84 -9.21 -12.25 -5.24
N HIS A 85 -9.34 -13.34 -6.00
CA HIS A 85 -10.20 -13.33 -7.19
C HIS A 85 -11.67 -13.22 -6.81
N LEU A 86 -12.06 -13.95 -5.78
CA LEU A 86 -13.44 -13.90 -5.27
C LEU A 86 -13.78 -12.51 -4.72
N GLU A 87 -12.85 -11.91 -3.96
CA GLU A 87 -13.08 -10.56 -3.42
C GLU A 87 -13.15 -9.51 -4.52
N LEU A 88 -12.28 -9.60 -5.53
CA LEU A 88 -12.33 -8.67 -6.67
C LEU A 88 -13.67 -8.75 -7.41
N GLU A 89 -14.19 -9.94 -7.63
CA GLU A 89 -15.49 -10.11 -8.29
C GLU A 89 -16.62 -9.47 -7.47
N LYS A 90 -16.60 -9.64 -6.15
CA LYS A 90 -17.57 -8.98 -5.26
C LYS A 90 -17.47 -7.47 -5.35
N MET A 91 -16.26 -6.92 -5.31
CA MET A 91 -16.04 -5.48 -5.38
C MET A 91 -16.48 -4.90 -6.73
N LYS A 92 -16.18 -5.59 -7.83
CA LYS A 92 -16.64 -5.19 -9.17
C LYS A 92 -18.17 -5.13 -9.26
N LYS A 93 -18.84 -6.14 -8.73
CA LYS A 93 -20.31 -6.18 -8.70
C LYS A 93 -20.89 -5.00 -7.93
N ASN A 94 -20.18 -4.50 -6.94
CA ASN A 94 -20.58 -3.34 -6.14
C ASN A 94 -20.10 -2.01 -6.72
N GLY A 95 -19.48 -2.00 -7.90
CA GLY A 95 -19.15 -0.79 -8.63
C GLY A 95 -17.70 -0.32 -8.51
N ALA A 96 -16.82 -1.07 -7.84
CA ALA A 96 -15.41 -0.73 -7.78
C ALA A 96 -14.72 -0.94 -9.13
N HIS A 97 -13.72 -0.10 -9.41
CA HIS A 97 -12.92 -0.21 -10.63
C HIS A 97 -11.56 -0.84 -10.31
N ILE A 98 -11.14 -1.82 -11.10
CA ILE A 98 -9.80 -2.38 -10.97
C ILE A 98 -8.80 -1.41 -11.58
N VAL A 99 -7.86 -0.94 -10.76
CA VAL A 99 -6.76 -0.06 -11.17
C VAL A 99 -5.54 -0.88 -11.57
N VAL A 100 -5.19 -1.88 -10.76
CA VAL A 100 -4.13 -2.84 -11.05
C VAL A 100 -4.70 -4.23 -10.81
N ASP A 101 -4.73 -5.05 -11.87
CA ASP A 101 -5.20 -6.43 -11.77
C ASP A 101 -4.22 -7.30 -10.98
N VAL A 102 -4.62 -8.51 -10.67
CA VAL A 102 -3.84 -9.41 -9.80
C VAL A 102 -2.42 -9.57 -10.32
N VAL A 103 -1.46 -9.25 -9.47
CA VAL A 103 -0.03 -9.32 -9.77
C VAL A 103 0.71 -9.63 -8.46
N LYS A 104 1.92 -10.14 -8.56
CA LYS A 104 2.76 -10.29 -7.38
C LYS A 104 3.24 -8.94 -6.87
N GLY A 105 2.93 -8.65 -5.62
CA GLY A 105 3.32 -7.44 -4.93
C GLY A 105 4.30 -7.72 -3.78
N PHE A 106 4.09 -7.03 -2.67
CA PHE A 106 4.97 -7.20 -1.50
C PHE A 106 4.95 -8.65 -1.00
N GLU A 107 6.11 -9.12 -0.52
CA GLU A 107 6.31 -10.48 0.00
C GLU A 107 5.88 -11.57 -0.98
N GLU A 108 5.93 -11.31 -2.29
CA GLU A 108 5.52 -12.24 -3.34
C GLU A 108 4.03 -12.66 -3.26
N ARG A 109 3.21 -11.91 -2.52
CA ARG A 109 1.78 -12.15 -2.42
C ARG A 109 1.06 -11.73 -3.69
N LEU A 110 -0.04 -12.37 -3.99
CA LEU A 110 -0.97 -11.86 -5.00
C LEU A 110 -1.62 -10.59 -4.44
N THR A 111 -1.52 -9.50 -5.20
CA THR A 111 -2.10 -8.21 -4.84
C THR A 111 -2.88 -7.61 -5.99
N ALA A 112 -3.79 -6.72 -5.69
CA ALA A 112 -4.55 -5.96 -6.68
C ALA A 112 -4.92 -4.61 -6.09
N PHE A 113 -5.12 -3.62 -6.93
CA PHE A 113 -5.61 -2.30 -6.49
C PHE A 113 -6.95 -2.01 -7.14
N VAL A 114 -7.87 -1.52 -6.33
CA VAL A 114 -9.19 -1.09 -6.80
C VAL A 114 -9.47 0.33 -6.34
N MET A 115 -10.28 1.03 -7.13
CA MET A 115 -10.75 2.38 -6.81
C MET A 115 -12.21 2.29 -6.41
N LEU A 116 -12.54 2.84 -5.25
CA LEU A 116 -13.91 2.91 -4.74
C LEU A 116 -14.62 4.15 -5.28
N ASP A 117 -15.88 4.34 -4.88
CA ASP A 117 -16.63 5.56 -5.19
C ASP A 117 -16.03 6.74 -4.42
N MET A 118 -15.35 7.61 -5.15
CA MET A 118 -14.58 8.73 -4.59
C MET A 118 -15.44 9.78 -3.89
N LYS A 119 -16.73 9.87 -4.20
CA LYS A 119 -17.60 10.91 -3.65
C LYS A 119 -17.89 10.73 -2.17
N ASN A 120 -17.83 9.50 -1.68
CA ASN A 120 -18.34 9.16 -0.36
C ASN A 120 -17.34 8.48 0.57
N THR A 121 -16.15 8.10 0.12
CA THR A 121 -15.24 7.27 0.92
C THR A 121 -14.01 8.01 1.44
N ASN A 122 -13.47 8.97 0.71
CA ASN A 122 -12.21 9.68 1.04
C ASN A 122 -10.99 8.75 1.30
N CYS A 123 -11.16 7.45 1.11
CA CYS A 123 -10.07 6.47 1.10
C CYS A 123 -10.24 5.61 -0.17
N ASP A 124 -10.05 6.24 -1.30
CA ASP A 124 -10.52 5.75 -2.58
C ASP A 124 -9.76 4.55 -3.11
N LEU A 125 -8.46 4.49 -2.86
CA LEU A 125 -7.61 3.42 -3.35
C LEU A 125 -7.44 2.33 -2.29
N ILE A 126 -7.83 1.12 -2.65
CA ILE A 126 -7.73 -0.05 -1.78
C ILE A 126 -6.82 -1.09 -2.43
N GLU A 127 -5.86 -1.57 -1.68
CA GLU A 127 -5.09 -2.75 -2.05
C GLU A 127 -5.70 -3.98 -1.41
N LEU A 128 -5.84 -5.06 -2.17
CA LEU A 128 -6.12 -6.38 -1.63
C LEU A 128 -4.84 -7.20 -1.72
N ALA A 129 -4.57 -7.98 -0.67
CA ALA A 129 -3.45 -8.91 -0.65
C ALA A 129 -3.96 -10.27 -0.17
N GLU A 130 -3.69 -11.30 -0.96
CA GLU A 130 -4.04 -12.65 -0.54
C GLU A 130 -3.15 -13.08 0.62
N LYS A 131 -3.72 -13.70 1.64
CA LYS A 131 -2.94 -14.17 2.78
C LYS A 131 -1.91 -15.24 2.36
N LYS A 132 -0.84 -15.30 3.09
CA LYS A 132 0.21 -16.32 2.88
C LYS A 132 -0.28 -17.73 3.16
#